data_a9971d44e50b6dff298e549f6309fcea
#
_entry.id   a9971d44e50b6dff298e549f6309fcea
#
_cell.length_a   1.000
_cell.length_b   1.000
_cell.length_c   1.000
_cell.angle_alpha   90.00
_cell.angle_beta   90.00
_cell.angle_gamma   90.00
#
_symmetry.space_group_name_H-M   'P 1'
#
loop_
_entity.id
_entity.type
_entity.pdbx_description
1 polymer ?
#
loop_
_entity_poly.entity_id
_entity_poly.type
_entity_poly.pdbx_seq_one_letter_code
_entity_poly.pdbx_strand_id
1 'polypeptide(L)'
;MGVVSISLQAIMAALLLTAPLLLAAPVARAADATPPSGPDSILAWTPEQQAYGYRHMETLVRTRVVKRGEAVRELPVAATRIDPAFSQGGVRYTTDSYMAAFRVSGLIAIKDGKTILERYGLGRAPADRWTSFSVAKSVTSTLIGAAIEDGKIKSLDELVTPYIPQLAGGVYEGMTIRQLITMTSGVKWNEDYNDPNSDVAKVGLTRRKTA
;
A
#
# COMPACT_ATOMS: atom_id res chain seq x y z
N MET A 1 -41.14 -15.61 68.41
CA MET A 1 -40.62 -16.11 67.13
C MET A 1 -40.75 -14.98 66.11
N GLY A 2 -39.74 -14.16 65.94
CA GLY A 2 -39.73 -13.05 64.99
C GLY A 2 -38.93 -13.44 63.79
N VAL A 3 -39.55 -13.47 62.62
CA VAL A 3 -38.89 -13.73 61.31
C VAL A 3 -38.34 -12.39 60.78
N VAL A 4 -37.03 -12.26 60.72
CA VAL A 4 -36.38 -11.11 60.09
C VAL A 4 -36.33 -11.36 58.55
N SER A 5 -37.16 -10.60 57.86
CA SER A 5 -37.15 -10.56 56.38
C SER A 5 -36.05 -9.64 55.91
N ILE A 6 -34.95 -10.20 55.39
CA ILE A 6 -33.91 -9.43 54.73
C ILE A 6 -34.34 -9.27 53.27
N SER A 7 -34.62 -8.05 52.83
CA SER A 7 -35.04 -7.76 51.48
C SER A 7 -33.88 -7.94 50.47
N LEU A 8 -34.18 -8.59 49.36
CA LEU A 8 -33.28 -8.92 48.28
C LEU A 8 -32.68 -7.69 47.53
N GLN A 9 -33.09 -6.48 47.94
CA GLN A 9 -32.62 -5.21 47.30
C GLN A 9 -31.28 -4.69 47.85
N ALA A 10 -30.78 -5.20 48.97
CA ALA A 10 -29.53 -4.73 49.56
C ALA A 10 -28.26 -5.43 49.00
N ILE A 11 -28.44 -6.50 48.23
CA ILE A 11 -27.28 -7.27 47.68
C ILE A 11 -26.87 -6.82 46.26
N MET A 12 -27.75 -6.07 45.56
CA MET A 12 -27.45 -5.59 44.18
C MET A 12 -26.63 -4.29 44.11
N ALA A 13 -26.40 -3.61 45.23
CA ALA A 13 -25.69 -2.31 45.24
C ALA A 13 -24.17 -2.39 45.47
N ALA A 14 -23.60 -3.57 45.71
CA ALA A 14 -22.19 -3.72 46.07
C ALA A 14 -21.32 -4.36 44.97
N LEU A 15 -21.86 -4.66 43.77
CA LEU A 15 -21.13 -5.37 42.70
C LEU A 15 -20.90 -4.51 41.44
N LEU A 16 -21.06 -3.18 41.52
CA LEU A 16 -20.94 -2.28 40.37
C LEU A 16 -19.71 -1.34 40.40
N LEU A 17 -18.66 -1.67 41.13
CA LEU A 17 -17.51 -0.76 41.27
C LEU A 17 -16.15 -1.48 41.27
N THR A 18 -15.86 -2.34 40.28
CA THR A 18 -14.48 -2.60 39.88
C THR A 18 -14.47 -3.22 38.49
N ALA A 19 -14.94 -2.51 37.49
CA ALA A 19 -14.42 -2.74 36.14
C ALA A 19 -13.03 -2.09 36.09
N PRO A 20 -11.95 -2.85 35.84
CA PRO A 20 -10.68 -2.21 35.56
C PRO A 20 -10.87 -1.41 34.28
N LEU A 21 -10.72 -0.10 34.40
CA LEU A 21 -10.52 0.79 33.28
C LEU A 21 -9.22 0.32 32.62
N LEU A 22 -9.32 -0.58 31.65
CA LEU A 22 -8.23 -0.85 30.72
C LEU A 22 -8.00 0.49 30.01
N LEU A 23 -7.14 1.32 30.60
CA LEU A 23 -6.46 2.39 29.87
C LEU A 23 -5.80 1.70 28.70
N ALA A 24 -6.43 1.77 27.52
CA ALA A 24 -5.76 1.50 26.27
C ALA A 24 -4.52 2.40 26.29
N ALA A 25 -3.36 1.79 26.47
CA ALA A 25 -2.10 2.49 26.30
C ALA A 25 -2.20 3.22 24.96
N PRO A 26 -1.88 4.51 24.89
CA PRO A 26 -1.85 5.20 23.62
C PRO A 26 -0.92 4.39 22.74
N VAL A 27 -1.44 3.84 21.65
CA VAL A 27 -0.62 3.31 20.56
C VAL A 27 0.27 4.49 20.19
N ALA A 28 1.56 4.39 20.53
CA ALA A 28 2.52 5.42 20.19
C ALA A 28 2.38 5.65 18.69
N ARG A 29 1.76 6.75 18.34
CA ARG A 29 1.60 7.19 16.97
C ARG A 29 3.03 7.41 16.51
N ALA A 30 3.42 6.85 15.36
CA ALA A 30 4.74 7.05 14.76
C ALA A 30 5.02 8.53 14.41
N ALA A 31 4.53 9.45 15.26
CA ALA A 31 4.62 10.89 15.11
C ALA A 31 6.03 11.44 15.39
N ASP A 32 6.91 10.64 16.00
CA ASP A 32 8.24 11.07 16.42
C ASP A 32 9.38 10.52 15.54
N ALA A 33 9.07 9.86 14.42
CA ALA A 33 10.11 9.47 13.49
C ALA A 33 10.66 10.73 12.80
N THR A 34 11.95 11.00 12.99
CA THR A 34 12.64 12.06 12.25
C THR A 34 12.37 11.86 10.75
N PRO A 35 11.79 12.86 10.05
CA PRO A 35 11.57 12.76 8.62
C PRO A 35 12.88 12.40 7.94
N PRO A 36 12.89 11.49 6.96
CA PRO A 36 14.10 11.25 6.16
C PRO A 36 14.51 12.55 5.47
N SER A 37 15.80 12.79 5.36
CA SER A 37 16.38 14.03 4.81
C SER A 37 16.19 14.18 3.27
N GLY A 38 15.37 13.34 2.65
CA GLY A 38 15.05 13.35 1.22
C GLY A 38 14.94 11.95 0.62
N PRO A 39 14.58 11.85 -0.65
CA PRO A 39 14.37 10.57 -1.33
C PRO A 39 15.68 9.84 -1.69
N ASP A 40 16.83 10.47 -1.49
CA ASP A 40 18.12 10.03 -2.01
C ASP A 40 18.54 8.62 -1.55
N SER A 41 17.93 8.14 -0.49
CA SER A 41 18.23 6.84 0.12
C SER A 41 16.98 6.10 0.55
N ILE A 42 15.87 6.24 -0.20
CA ILE A 42 14.58 5.63 0.17
C ILE A 42 14.65 4.13 0.49
N LEU A 43 15.58 3.41 -0.17
CA LEU A 43 15.81 1.98 0.08
C LEU A 43 16.70 1.73 1.31
N ALA A 44 17.45 2.75 1.76
CA ALA A 44 18.32 2.70 2.93
C ALA A 44 17.68 3.30 4.20
N TRP A 45 16.44 3.74 4.11
CA TRP A 45 15.70 4.29 5.26
C TRP A 45 15.55 3.24 6.36
N THR A 46 15.68 3.70 7.61
CA THR A 46 15.35 2.84 8.76
C THR A 46 13.88 2.44 8.75
N PRO A 47 13.50 1.39 9.47
CA PRO A 47 12.12 0.97 9.61
C PRO A 47 11.14 2.11 9.99
N GLU A 48 11.56 3.01 10.88
CA GLU A 48 10.78 4.14 11.36
C GLU A 48 10.67 5.21 10.26
N GLN A 49 11.77 5.51 9.56
CA GLN A 49 11.79 6.41 8.42
C GLN A 49 10.92 5.89 7.27
N GLN A 50 10.91 4.59 7.00
CA GLN A 50 10.03 3.96 6.02
C GLN A 50 8.56 4.12 6.40
N ALA A 51 8.22 3.82 7.67
CA ALA A 51 6.84 3.92 8.15
C ALA A 51 6.31 5.37 8.06
N TYR A 52 7.16 6.37 8.29
CA TYR A 52 6.83 7.78 8.12
C TYR A 52 6.82 8.18 6.63
N GLY A 53 7.94 8.00 5.95
CA GLY A 53 8.17 8.53 4.61
C GLY A 53 7.22 7.96 3.56
N TYR A 54 6.88 6.65 3.65
CA TYR A 54 5.95 6.02 2.71
C TYR A 54 4.52 6.55 2.82
N ARG A 55 4.16 7.17 3.95
CA ARG A 55 2.86 7.84 4.14
C ARG A 55 2.89 9.30 3.72
N HIS A 56 4.07 9.92 3.70
CA HIS A 56 4.24 11.37 3.57
C HIS A 56 5.16 11.76 2.41
N MET A 57 5.13 10.99 1.30
CA MET A 57 5.96 11.27 0.12
C MET A 57 5.74 12.69 -0.43
N GLU A 58 4.54 13.24 -0.26
CA GLU A 58 4.23 14.61 -0.68
C GLU A 58 5.04 15.69 0.06
N THR A 59 5.61 15.37 1.22
CA THR A 59 6.50 16.27 1.97
C THR A 59 7.96 16.14 1.54
N LEU A 60 8.31 15.08 0.85
CA LEU A 60 9.68 14.72 0.49
C LEU A 60 10.00 14.97 -0.99
N VAL A 61 9.00 14.86 -1.84
CA VAL A 61 9.13 15.03 -3.29
C VAL A 61 7.97 15.85 -3.86
N ARG A 62 8.22 16.50 -4.99
CA ARG A 62 7.17 17.20 -5.72
C ARG A 62 6.11 16.21 -6.22
N THR A 63 4.87 16.44 -5.87
CA THR A 63 3.74 15.56 -6.21
C THR A 63 2.65 16.31 -6.94
N ARG A 64 1.77 15.55 -7.62
CA ARG A 64 0.50 16.04 -8.16
C ARG A 64 -0.64 15.24 -7.56
N VAL A 65 -1.74 15.90 -7.25
CA VAL A 65 -2.95 15.25 -6.77
C VAL A 65 -3.82 14.85 -7.96
N VAL A 66 -4.06 13.56 -8.10
CA VAL A 66 -5.11 13.05 -8.98
C VAL A 66 -6.37 12.90 -8.14
N LYS A 67 -7.38 13.72 -8.43
CA LYS A 67 -8.67 13.64 -7.72
C LYS A 67 -9.43 12.40 -8.19
N ARG A 68 -10.15 11.75 -7.27
CA ARG A 68 -11.09 10.70 -7.62
C ARG A 68 -12.23 11.26 -8.49
N GLY A 69 -12.80 10.44 -9.36
CA GLY A 69 -14.03 10.77 -10.07
C GLY A 69 -15.24 10.84 -9.13
N GLU A 70 -16.38 11.31 -9.67
CA GLU A 70 -17.65 11.41 -8.91
C GLU A 70 -18.23 10.03 -8.61
N ALA A 71 -18.13 9.09 -9.57
CA ALA A 71 -18.59 7.72 -9.39
C ALA A 71 -17.56 6.94 -8.58
N VAL A 72 -17.93 6.61 -7.35
CA VAL A 72 -17.09 5.80 -6.44
C VAL A 72 -17.78 4.44 -6.24
N ARG A 73 -17.05 3.37 -6.54
CA ARG A 73 -17.50 2.03 -6.20
C ARG A 73 -17.30 1.79 -4.72
N GLU A 74 -18.38 1.62 -4.00
CA GLU A 74 -18.35 1.25 -2.59
C GLU A 74 -17.88 -0.20 -2.43
N LEU A 75 -17.13 -0.46 -1.36
CA LEU A 75 -16.69 -1.78 -0.94
C LEU A 75 -17.30 -2.09 0.44
N PRO A 76 -18.57 -2.50 0.48
CA PRO A 76 -19.26 -2.76 1.75
C PRO A 76 -18.56 -3.87 2.52
N VAL A 77 -18.62 -3.79 3.86
CA VAL A 77 -18.09 -4.84 4.73
C VAL A 77 -19.04 -6.05 4.69
N ALA A 78 -18.48 -7.24 4.52
CA ALA A 78 -19.25 -8.48 4.55
C ALA A 78 -19.78 -8.77 5.97
N ALA A 79 -20.95 -9.40 6.05
CA ALA A 79 -21.51 -9.86 7.32
C ALA A 79 -20.58 -10.88 8.01
N THR A 80 -19.96 -11.76 7.23
CA THR A 80 -18.94 -12.70 7.73
C THR A 80 -17.56 -12.21 7.35
N ARG A 81 -16.74 -11.98 8.36
CA ARG A 81 -15.34 -11.63 8.21
C ARG A 81 -14.45 -12.84 8.47
N ILE A 82 -13.24 -12.82 7.90
CA ILE A 82 -12.23 -13.85 8.14
C ILE A 82 -11.10 -13.30 9.00
N ASP A 83 -10.43 -14.20 9.73
CA ASP A 83 -9.16 -13.93 10.40
C ASP A 83 -8.27 -15.16 10.19
N PRO A 84 -7.62 -15.25 9.02
CA PRO A 84 -6.90 -16.44 8.62
C PRO A 84 -5.63 -16.65 9.46
N ALA A 85 -5.28 -17.93 9.62
CA ALA A 85 -3.98 -18.31 10.15
C ALA A 85 -3.38 -19.41 9.25
N PHE A 86 -2.07 -19.43 9.10
CA PHE A 86 -1.36 -20.41 8.30
C PHE A 86 -0.01 -20.77 8.94
N SER A 87 0.63 -21.82 8.45
CA SER A 87 1.98 -22.21 8.88
C SER A 87 2.92 -22.25 7.69
N GLN A 88 4.10 -21.68 7.85
CA GLN A 88 5.18 -21.71 6.86
C GLN A 88 6.52 -21.87 7.56
N GLY A 89 7.36 -22.77 7.07
CA GLY A 89 8.68 -23.01 7.65
C GLY A 89 8.64 -23.42 9.14
N GLY A 90 7.60 -24.13 9.60
CA GLY A 90 7.41 -24.48 11.01
C GLY A 90 6.87 -23.35 11.90
N VAL A 91 6.72 -22.15 11.40
CA VAL A 91 6.16 -20.98 12.12
C VAL A 91 4.68 -20.84 11.81
N ARG A 92 3.85 -20.72 12.85
CA ARG A 92 2.42 -20.39 12.71
C ARG A 92 2.22 -18.88 12.74
N TYR A 93 1.57 -18.37 11.71
CA TYR A 93 1.17 -16.97 11.60
C TYR A 93 -0.33 -16.81 11.79
N THR A 94 -0.74 -15.84 12.59
CA THR A 94 -2.06 -15.19 12.52
C THR A 94 -1.95 -13.96 11.62
N THR A 95 -3.08 -13.34 11.26
CA THR A 95 -3.05 -12.07 10.51
C THR A 95 -2.14 -11.03 11.19
N ASP A 96 -2.28 -10.83 12.49
CA ASP A 96 -1.52 -9.82 13.22
C ASP A 96 -0.03 -10.16 13.33
N SER A 97 0.31 -11.42 13.64
CA SER A 97 1.72 -11.84 13.71
C SER A 97 2.41 -11.81 12.35
N TYR A 98 1.69 -12.11 11.27
CA TYR A 98 2.17 -11.94 9.91
C TYR A 98 2.46 -10.47 9.59
N MET A 99 1.50 -9.59 9.86
CA MET A 99 1.66 -8.16 9.62
C MET A 99 2.83 -7.57 10.40
N ALA A 100 3.03 -8.00 11.64
CA ALA A 100 4.15 -7.57 12.46
C ALA A 100 5.50 -8.08 11.91
N ALA A 101 5.60 -9.38 11.62
CA ALA A 101 6.84 -10.01 11.14
C ALA A 101 7.31 -9.44 9.79
N PHE A 102 6.38 -9.15 8.88
CA PHE A 102 6.66 -8.65 7.53
C PHE A 102 6.44 -7.15 7.36
N ARG A 103 6.23 -6.42 8.47
CA ARG A 103 6.06 -4.96 8.48
C ARG A 103 4.98 -4.46 7.51
N VAL A 104 3.83 -5.15 7.50
CA VAL A 104 2.70 -4.83 6.62
C VAL A 104 1.93 -3.65 7.18
N SER A 105 1.82 -2.57 6.42
CA SER A 105 1.11 -1.36 6.84
C SER A 105 -0.40 -1.42 6.64
N GLY A 106 -0.86 -2.24 5.72
CA GLY A 106 -2.29 -2.43 5.46
C GLY A 106 -2.53 -3.71 4.69
N LEU A 107 -3.59 -4.41 5.05
CA LEU A 107 -4.03 -5.64 4.41
C LEU A 107 -5.54 -5.57 4.21
N ILE A 108 -5.99 -5.78 2.99
CA ILE A 108 -7.40 -5.87 2.65
C ILE A 108 -7.64 -7.13 1.82
N ALA A 109 -8.69 -7.87 2.14
CA ALA A 109 -9.19 -8.96 1.30
C ALA A 109 -10.65 -8.67 0.93
N ILE A 110 -10.93 -8.82 -0.37
CA ILE A 110 -12.24 -8.57 -0.96
C ILE A 110 -12.70 -9.87 -1.62
N LYS A 111 -13.95 -10.27 -1.32
CA LYS A 111 -14.62 -11.39 -1.97
C LYS A 111 -16.01 -10.96 -2.40
N ASP A 112 -16.37 -11.27 -3.64
CA ASP A 112 -17.69 -10.94 -4.21
C ASP A 112 -18.08 -9.46 -4.03
N GLY A 113 -17.09 -8.56 -4.20
CA GLY A 113 -17.24 -7.11 -4.05
C GLY A 113 -17.43 -6.61 -2.60
N LYS A 114 -17.21 -7.46 -1.60
CA LYS A 114 -17.33 -7.11 -0.18
C LYS A 114 -16.01 -7.30 0.55
N THR A 115 -15.71 -6.40 1.47
CA THR A 115 -14.52 -6.48 2.34
C THR A 115 -14.71 -7.55 3.40
N ILE A 116 -13.93 -8.63 3.34
CA ILE A 116 -13.97 -9.74 4.31
C ILE A 116 -12.85 -9.65 5.36
N LEU A 117 -11.79 -8.92 5.08
CA LEU A 117 -10.68 -8.61 6.00
C LEU A 117 -10.16 -7.22 5.70
N GLU A 118 -9.91 -6.46 6.75
CA GLU A 118 -9.21 -5.17 6.67
C GLU A 118 -8.47 -4.95 7.98
N ARG A 119 -7.14 -4.75 7.89
CA ARG A 119 -6.24 -4.53 9.03
C ARG A 119 -5.20 -3.49 8.66
N TYR A 120 -4.78 -2.73 9.65
CA TYR A 120 -3.73 -1.72 9.52
C TYR A 120 -2.63 -1.92 10.56
N GLY A 121 -1.39 -1.73 10.15
CA GLY A 121 -0.19 -1.83 10.96
C GLY A 121 0.69 -0.59 10.80
N LEU A 122 1.82 -0.54 11.51
CA LEU A 122 2.81 0.53 11.46
C LEU A 122 2.20 1.93 11.71
N GLY A 123 1.16 2.01 12.54
CA GLY A 123 0.47 3.25 12.85
C GLY A 123 -0.34 3.86 11.68
N ARG A 124 -0.58 3.10 10.59
CA ARG A 124 -1.38 3.54 9.46
C ARG A 124 -2.87 3.52 9.80
N ALA A 125 -3.59 4.53 9.33
CA ALA A 125 -5.06 4.59 9.34
C ALA A 125 -5.65 4.35 7.94
N PRO A 126 -6.94 4.04 7.80
CA PRO A 126 -7.60 3.80 6.50
C PRO A 126 -7.43 4.94 5.49
N ALA A 127 -7.43 6.19 5.96
CA ALA A 127 -7.30 7.36 5.11
C ALA A 127 -5.85 7.72 4.74
N ASP A 128 -4.87 7.06 5.36
CA ASP A 128 -3.45 7.36 5.10
C ASP A 128 -3.05 6.87 3.71
N ARG A 129 -2.22 7.66 3.06
CA ARG A 129 -1.56 7.29 1.82
C ARG A 129 -0.46 6.26 2.08
N TRP A 130 -0.02 5.64 1.02
CA TRP A 130 1.13 4.74 1.05
C TRP A 130 1.81 4.74 -0.30
N THR A 131 3.14 4.72 -0.29
CA THR A 131 3.92 4.67 -1.52
C THR A 131 3.69 3.34 -2.24
N SER A 132 3.27 3.41 -3.49
CA SER A 132 2.97 2.22 -4.29
C SER A 132 4.20 1.55 -4.89
N PHE A 133 5.34 2.27 -4.96
CA PHE A 133 6.50 1.80 -5.71
C PHE A 133 6.11 1.26 -7.09
N SER A 134 6.68 0.15 -7.51
CA SER A 134 6.43 -0.45 -8.82
C SER A 134 5.01 -0.98 -9.05
N VAL A 135 4.16 -1.06 -8.01
CA VAL A 135 2.72 -1.33 -8.21
C VAL A 135 2.07 -0.27 -9.12
N ALA A 136 2.63 0.94 -9.18
CA ALA A 136 2.21 1.97 -10.15
C ALA A 136 2.29 1.49 -11.61
N LYS A 137 3.18 0.53 -11.94
CA LYS A 137 3.24 -0.06 -13.29
C LYS A 137 1.97 -0.84 -13.64
N SER A 138 1.35 -1.49 -12.66
CA SER A 138 0.06 -2.18 -12.85
C SER A 138 -1.07 -1.20 -13.15
N VAL A 139 -1.05 -0.01 -12.53
CA VAL A 139 -2.00 1.07 -12.87
C VAL A 139 -1.76 1.54 -14.29
N THR A 140 -0.50 1.75 -14.70
CA THR A 140 -0.16 2.16 -16.07
C THR A 140 -0.62 1.13 -17.10
N SER A 141 -0.39 -0.17 -16.87
CA SER A 141 -0.87 -1.21 -17.80
C SER A 141 -2.40 -1.27 -17.88
N THR A 142 -3.10 -1.02 -16.76
CA THR A 142 -4.57 -0.90 -16.76
C THR A 142 -5.05 0.28 -17.62
N LEU A 143 -4.35 1.40 -17.59
CA LEU A 143 -4.67 2.57 -18.45
C LEU A 143 -4.48 2.27 -19.94
N ILE A 144 -3.54 1.41 -20.32
CA ILE A 144 -3.43 0.92 -21.70
C ILE A 144 -4.70 0.15 -22.09
N GLY A 145 -5.22 -0.70 -21.18
CA GLY A 145 -6.51 -1.37 -21.39
C GLY A 145 -7.67 -0.38 -21.62
N ALA A 146 -7.75 0.68 -20.82
CA ALA A 146 -8.73 1.72 -20.99
C ALA A 146 -8.57 2.47 -22.34
N ALA A 147 -7.33 2.74 -22.77
CA ALA A 147 -7.07 3.36 -24.07
C ALA A 147 -7.48 2.47 -25.26
N ILE A 148 -7.41 1.15 -25.10
CA ILE A 148 -7.93 0.19 -26.10
C ILE A 148 -9.47 0.25 -26.13
N GLU A 149 -10.11 0.24 -24.97
CA GLU A 149 -11.57 0.36 -24.86
C GLU A 149 -12.09 1.67 -25.47
N ASP A 150 -11.35 2.76 -25.27
CA ASP A 150 -11.65 4.08 -25.86
C ASP A 150 -11.29 4.17 -27.35
N GLY A 151 -10.81 3.11 -27.98
CA GLY A 151 -10.39 3.07 -29.38
C GLY A 151 -9.17 3.94 -29.72
N LYS A 152 -8.40 4.36 -28.72
CA LYS A 152 -7.16 5.14 -28.91
C LYS A 152 -5.97 4.28 -29.28
N ILE A 153 -6.00 3.02 -28.89
CA ILE A 153 -5.08 1.94 -29.24
C ILE A 153 -5.95 0.81 -29.79
N LYS A 154 -5.60 0.25 -30.97
CA LYS A 154 -6.41 -0.80 -31.59
C LYS A 154 -6.17 -2.15 -30.95
N SER A 155 -4.91 -2.46 -30.62
CA SER A 155 -4.54 -3.72 -29.97
C SER A 155 -3.19 -3.62 -29.28
N LEU A 156 -2.88 -4.60 -28.42
CA LEU A 156 -1.57 -4.73 -27.79
C LEU A 156 -0.45 -5.10 -28.80
N ASP A 157 -0.80 -5.53 -30.00
CA ASP A 157 0.17 -5.97 -31.01
C ASP A 157 0.60 -4.81 -31.95
N GLU A 158 0.06 -3.60 -31.75
CA GLU A 158 0.54 -2.41 -32.43
C GLU A 158 1.94 -2.02 -31.92
N LEU A 159 2.70 -1.38 -32.80
CA LEU A 159 4.01 -0.84 -32.46
C LEU A 159 3.89 0.33 -31.49
N VAL A 160 4.93 0.51 -30.67
CA VAL A 160 4.99 1.62 -29.68
C VAL A 160 5.31 2.94 -30.35
N THR A 161 6.11 2.94 -31.43
CA THR A 161 6.63 4.16 -32.06
C THR A 161 5.60 5.12 -32.65
N PRO A 162 4.43 4.68 -33.15
CA PRO A 162 3.36 5.61 -33.54
C PRO A 162 2.81 6.44 -32.37
N TYR A 163 2.85 5.88 -31.15
CA TYR A 163 2.36 6.55 -29.95
C TYR A 163 3.45 7.36 -29.23
N ILE A 164 4.70 6.93 -29.36
CA ILE A 164 5.88 7.56 -28.76
C ILE A 164 6.95 7.70 -29.86
N PRO A 165 6.83 8.69 -30.76
CA PRO A 165 7.74 8.84 -31.89
C PRO A 165 9.21 9.01 -31.50
N GLN A 166 9.47 9.48 -30.28
CA GLN A 166 10.82 9.65 -29.75
C GLN A 166 11.58 8.33 -29.57
N LEU A 167 10.89 7.20 -29.64
CA LEU A 167 11.51 5.86 -29.57
C LEU A 167 11.90 5.31 -30.95
N ALA A 168 11.52 5.98 -32.04
CA ALA A 168 11.88 5.57 -33.39
C ALA A 168 13.41 5.68 -33.61
N GLY A 169 13.99 4.74 -34.35
CA GLY A 169 15.42 4.64 -34.57
C GLY A 169 16.24 4.21 -33.37
N GLY A 170 15.61 3.90 -32.23
CA GLY A 170 16.26 3.47 -31.00
C GLY A 170 16.07 1.97 -30.72
N VAL A 171 16.50 1.55 -29.52
CA VAL A 171 16.42 0.16 -29.07
C VAL A 171 14.97 -0.36 -28.92
N TYR A 172 13.98 0.52 -28.98
CA TYR A 172 12.56 0.20 -28.94
C TYR A 172 11.88 0.19 -30.32
N GLU A 173 12.67 0.37 -31.41
CA GLU A 173 12.16 0.26 -32.77
C GLU A 173 11.57 -1.13 -33.03
N GLY A 174 10.40 -1.20 -33.65
CA GLY A 174 9.73 -2.48 -33.93
C GLY A 174 9.09 -3.18 -32.73
N MET A 175 9.15 -2.57 -31.54
CA MET A 175 8.57 -3.16 -30.34
C MET A 175 7.05 -2.95 -30.28
N THR A 176 6.31 -3.99 -29.87
CA THR A 176 4.88 -3.90 -29.65
C THR A 176 4.54 -3.37 -28.24
N ILE A 177 3.33 -2.82 -28.10
CA ILE A 177 2.80 -2.41 -26.79
C ILE A 177 2.77 -3.61 -25.83
N ARG A 178 2.43 -4.80 -26.31
CA ARG A 178 2.46 -6.04 -25.50
C ARG A 178 3.84 -6.29 -24.91
N GLN A 179 4.89 -6.27 -25.73
CA GLN A 179 6.25 -6.48 -25.24
C GLN A 179 6.68 -5.45 -24.21
N LEU A 180 6.22 -4.20 -24.38
CA LEU A 180 6.53 -3.11 -23.44
C LEU A 180 5.86 -3.36 -22.08
N ILE A 181 4.55 -3.61 -22.04
CA ILE A 181 3.80 -3.75 -20.78
C ILE A 181 4.05 -5.08 -20.05
N THR A 182 4.53 -6.10 -20.76
CA THR A 182 4.90 -7.39 -20.16
C THR A 182 6.39 -7.45 -19.79
N MET A 183 7.13 -6.36 -19.94
CA MET A 183 8.56 -6.26 -19.63
C MET A 183 9.42 -7.27 -20.39
N THR A 184 9.04 -7.59 -21.64
CA THR A 184 9.72 -8.55 -22.52
C THR A 184 10.41 -7.89 -23.70
N SER A 185 10.85 -6.65 -23.50
CA SER A 185 11.50 -5.84 -24.55
C SER A 185 12.84 -6.39 -25.04
N GLY A 186 13.56 -7.18 -24.24
CA GLY A 186 14.90 -7.63 -24.56
C GLY A 186 15.96 -6.53 -24.47
N VAL A 187 15.61 -5.30 -24.12
CA VAL A 187 16.55 -4.21 -23.92
C VAL A 187 17.43 -4.51 -22.71
N LYS A 188 18.75 -4.35 -22.88
CA LYS A 188 19.70 -4.49 -21.78
C LYS A 188 19.43 -3.39 -20.74
N TRP A 189 19.21 -3.80 -19.50
CA TRP A 189 18.93 -2.91 -18.39
C TRP A 189 19.63 -3.36 -17.12
N ASN A 190 20.35 -2.45 -16.46
CA ASN A 190 20.95 -2.71 -15.15
C ASN A 190 20.15 -1.98 -14.06
N GLU A 191 19.50 -2.75 -13.18
CA GLU A 191 18.70 -2.25 -12.07
C GLU A 191 19.39 -2.45 -10.70
N ASP A 192 20.72 -2.50 -10.68
CA ASP A 192 21.44 -2.53 -9.40
C ASP A 192 21.34 -1.16 -8.70
N TYR A 193 20.57 -1.11 -7.65
CA TYR A 193 20.36 0.10 -6.84
C TYR A 193 21.58 0.49 -6.00
N ASN A 194 22.58 -0.39 -5.86
CA ASN A 194 23.82 -0.12 -5.15
C ASN A 194 24.94 0.36 -6.08
N ASP A 195 24.77 0.19 -7.38
CA ASP A 195 25.74 0.68 -8.39
C ASP A 195 25.35 2.09 -8.89
N PRO A 196 26.14 3.14 -8.56
CA PRO A 196 25.85 4.50 -9.04
C PRO A 196 25.93 4.65 -10.57
N ASN A 197 26.54 3.68 -11.27
CA ASN A 197 26.65 3.66 -12.72
C ASN A 197 25.54 2.83 -13.40
N SER A 198 24.65 2.21 -12.64
CA SER A 198 23.53 1.46 -13.17
C SER A 198 22.57 2.34 -13.98
N ASP A 199 21.77 1.71 -14.85
CA ASP A 199 20.79 2.44 -15.65
C ASP A 199 19.70 3.06 -14.78
N VAL A 200 19.28 2.37 -13.71
CA VAL A 200 18.30 2.91 -12.76
C VAL A 200 18.83 4.13 -12.01
N ALA A 201 20.11 4.15 -11.65
CA ALA A 201 20.72 5.31 -11.00
C ALA A 201 20.78 6.52 -11.95
N LYS A 202 21.15 6.32 -13.22
CA LYS A 202 21.16 7.37 -14.25
C LYS A 202 19.79 7.98 -14.50
N VAL A 203 18.72 7.17 -14.54
CA VAL A 203 17.35 7.67 -14.67
C VAL A 203 16.96 8.53 -13.47
N GLY A 204 17.34 8.11 -12.26
CA GLY A 204 17.10 8.88 -11.03
C GLY A 204 17.78 10.26 -11.08
N LEU A 205 19.02 10.33 -11.53
CA LEU A 205 19.78 11.57 -11.67
C LEU A 205 19.18 12.51 -12.74
N THR A 206 18.71 11.97 -13.85
CA THR A 206 18.08 12.76 -14.91
C THR A 206 16.80 13.43 -14.43
N ARG A 207 15.97 12.73 -13.67
CA ARG A 207 14.73 13.27 -13.11
C ARG A 207 14.96 14.41 -12.13
N ARG A 208 16.09 14.41 -11.39
CA ARG A 208 16.46 15.51 -10.48
C ARG A 208 16.86 16.79 -11.20
N LYS A 209 17.45 16.68 -12.39
CA LYS A 209 17.93 17.84 -13.17
C LYS A 209 16.80 18.57 -13.90
N THR A 210 15.65 17.91 -14.11
CA THR A 210 14.50 18.45 -14.87
C THR A 210 13.32 18.87 -13.97
N ALA A 211 13.45 18.74 -12.67
CA ALA A 211 12.47 19.17 -11.66
C ALA A 211 12.90 20.47 -11.00
#